data_ae4314149a0e4ecc3a8cc6fd1f158872
#
_entry.id   ae4314149a0e4ecc3a8cc6fd1f158872
#
_cell.length_a   1.000
_cell.length_b   1.000
_cell.length_c   1.000
_cell.angle_alpha   90.00
_cell.angle_beta   90.00
_cell.angle_gamma   90.00
#
_symmetry.space_group_name_H-M   'P 1'
#
loop_
_entity.id
_entity.type
_entity.pdbx_description
1 polymer ?
#
loop_
_entity_poly.entity_id
_entity_poly.type
_entity_poly.pdbx_seq_one_letter_code
_entity_poly.pdbx_strand_id
1 'polypeptide(L)'
;MITNLIELSEFVVLIEKSDEQEITFAECYFEKDTVGISFYGSGEVELDVNADDKTETLLNKKGTAISFSGNNRTKFLHTISNKEPLRSISIFCLIENLKKLPHPEREVYENGLKSLLKSESSFEVGPITYMTSEMINIISKIFQNKYEGTAQVLFLKSQVSELLAHFFSLLTAPVKANENKEDTKKIMLAKDIITNNMEKPPSLNELSMLIGMNSNKLKKNFKEMFGIPVFKYLQEERLTKAHSLLRQGEMTVQEVAWFVGYESLSSFSNAFLKRFGFRPSDVLN
;
A
#
# COMPACT_ATOMS: atom_id res chain seq x y z
N MET A 1 18.25 -1.31 -0.39
CA MET A 1 17.03 -0.84 -1.07
C MET A 1 17.26 -0.75 -2.56
N ILE A 2 16.25 -1.12 -3.36
CA ILE A 2 16.25 -0.95 -4.81
C ILE A 2 15.24 0.15 -5.13
N THR A 3 15.73 1.21 -5.79
CA THR A 3 14.91 2.35 -6.21
C THR A 3 15.08 2.50 -7.72
N ASN A 4 13.98 2.35 -8.46
CA ASN A 4 13.95 2.56 -9.91
C ASN A 4 13.11 3.79 -10.22
N LEU A 5 13.72 4.80 -10.81
CA LEU A 5 13.05 5.98 -11.34
C LEU A 5 12.87 5.81 -12.85
N ILE A 6 11.64 5.93 -13.33
CA ILE A 6 11.29 5.69 -14.74
C ILE A 6 10.45 6.86 -15.24
N GLU A 7 10.87 7.46 -16.33
CA GLU A 7 10.10 8.49 -17.03
C GLU A 7 9.11 7.84 -18.00
N LEU A 8 7.84 8.13 -17.84
CA LEU A 8 6.74 7.64 -18.67
C LEU A 8 5.92 8.82 -19.22
N SER A 9 6.34 9.35 -20.35
CA SER A 9 5.72 10.54 -20.95
C SER A 9 5.73 11.75 -19.99
N GLU A 10 4.56 12.18 -19.50
CA GLU A 10 4.43 13.34 -18.60
C GLU A 10 4.59 12.96 -17.10
N PHE A 11 4.83 11.67 -16.82
CA PHE A 11 4.92 11.13 -15.47
C PHE A 11 6.33 10.65 -15.14
N VAL A 12 6.70 10.81 -13.89
CA VAL A 12 7.85 10.14 -13.29
C VAL A 12 7.34 9.10 -12.32
N VAL A 13 7.75 7.86 -12.49
CA VAL A 13 7.33 6.74 -11.66
C VAL A 13 8.51 6.27 -10.82
N LEU A 14 8.34 6.30 -9.52
CA LEU A 14 9.29 5.80 -8.55
C LEU A 14 8.79 4.43 -8.04
N ILE A 15 9.59 3.39 -8.24
CA ILE A 15 9.31 2.04 -7.76
C ILE A 15 10.33 1.73 -6.67
N GLU A 16 9.85 1.54 -5.45
CA GLU A 16 10.69 1.32 -4.29
C GLU A 16 10.46 -0.06 -3.70
N LYS A 17 11.56 -0.75 -3.44
CA LYS A 17 11.59 -2.04 -2.75
C LYS A 17 12.69 -2.01 -1.70
N SER A 18 12.33 -2.24 -0.46
CA SER A 18 13.30 -2.45 0.63
C SER A 18 13.31 -3.89 1.10
N ASP A 19 14.40 -4.26 1.77
CA ASP A 19 14.46 -5.43 2.63
C ASP A 19 14.00 -5.04 4.05
N GLU A 20 14.14 -5.95 5.03
CA GLU A 20 13.64 -5.80 6.39
C GLU A 20 14.55 -4.98 7.32
N GLN A 21 15.24 -3.99 6.79
CA GLN A 21 16.06 -3.05 7.58
C GLN A 21 15.40 -1.68 7.59
N GLU A 22 15.40 -1.03 8.74
CA GLU A 22 15.02 0.38 8.81
C GLU A 22 15.98 1.22 7.99
N ILE A 23 15.43 2.05 7.12
CA ILE A 23 16.18 2.90 6.22
C ILE A 23 15.64 4.31 6.35
N THR A 24 16.51 5.24 6.71
CA THR A 24 16.22 6.67 6.68
C THR A 24 16.94 7.28 5.48
N PHE A 25 16.24 8.05 4.68
CA PHE A 25 16.80 8.73 3.52
C PHE A 25 17.25 10.14 3.88
N ALA A 26 18.19 10.62 3.08
CA ALA A 26 18.53 12.03 3.07
C ALA A 26 17.29 12.88 2.70
N GLU A 27 17.28 14.12 3.14
CA GLU A 27 16.22 15.07 2.83
C GLU A 27 16.05 15.21 1.31
N CYS A 28 14.82 15.03 0.84
CA CYS A 28 14.41 15.19 -0.54
C CYS A 28 13.53 16.42 -0.70
N TYR A 29 13.41 16.96 -1.91
CA TYR A 29 12.55 18.10 -2.22
C TYR A 29 12.04 18.03 -3.66
N PHE A 30 10.99 18.76 -3.96
CA PHE A 30 10.54 19.00 -5.32
C PHE A 30 11.21 20.25 -5.91
N GLU A 31 11.65 20.20 -7.15
CA GLU A 31 12.21 21.36 -7.84
C GLU A 31 11.12 22.32 -8.30
N LYS A 32 9.93 21.82 -8.60
CA LYS A 32 8.77 22.53 -9.14
C LYS A 32 7.47 22.04 -8.53
N ASP A 33 6.39 22.78 -8.79
CA ASP A 33 5.05 22.39 -8.40
C ASP A 33 4.70 21.01 -8.97
N THR A 34 4.53 20.05 -8.08
CA THR A 34 4.36 18.63 -8.39
C THR A 34 3.11 18.11 -7.71
N VAL A 35 2.35 17.29 -8.41
CA VAL A 35 1.31 16.44 -7.83
C VAL A 35 1.77 14.99 -7.88
N GLY A 36 1.53 14.25 -6.80
CA GLY A 36 1.92 12.86 -6.67
C GLY A 36 0.79 11.98 -6.16
N ILE A 37 0.86 10.71 -6.52
CA ILE A 37 0.02 9.64 -5.99
C ILE A 37 0.92 8.49 -5.63
N SER A 38 0.95 8.10 -4.35
CA SER A 38 1.74 6.99 -3.84
C SER A 38 0.86 5.83 -3.42
N PHE A 39 1.25 4.62 -3.80
CA PHE A 39 0.56 3.36 -3.55
C PHE A 39 1.45 2.45 -2.71
N TYR A 40 1.01 2.07 -1.52
CA TYR A 40 1.76 1.25 -0.57
C TYR A 40 1.27 -0.19 -0.59
N GLY A 41 1.92 -1.04 -1.38
CA GLY A 41 1.57 -2.47 -1.52
C GLY A 41 1.97 -3.31 -0.31
N SER A 42 3.10 -2.99 0.33
CA SER A 42 3.56 -3.57 1.60
C SER A 42 4.51 -2.61 2.31
N GLY A 43 4.74 -2.85 3.61
CA GLY A 43 5.58 -2.01 4.46
C GLY A 43 4.87 -0.75 4.96
N GLU A 44 5.58 0.00 5.78
CA GLU A 44 5.15 1.29 6.33
C GLU A 44 6.24 2.33 6.07
N VAL A 45 5.82 3.55 5.73
CA VAL A 45 6.72 4.69 5.55
C VAL A 45 6.24 5.83 6.43
N GLU A 46 7.10 6.30 7.31
CA GLU A 46 6.95 7.56 8.02
C GLU A 46 7.59 8.66 7.18
N LEU A 47 6.83 9.69 6.88
CA LEU A 47 7.24 10.81 6.07
C LEU A 47 7.15 12.08 6.91
N ASP A 48 8.30 12.61 7.32
CA ASP A 48 8.37 13.93 7.91
C ASP A 48 8.42 14.99 6.80
N VAL A 49 7.42 15.83 6.79
CA VAL A 49 7.27 16.91 5.81
C VAL A 49 7.52 18.25 6.47
N ASN A 50 8.51 18.98 5.98
CA ASN A 50 8.81 20.34 6.39
C ASN A 50 8.37 21.31 5.28
N ALA A 51 7.33 22.09 5.54
CA ALA A 51 6.76 23.04 4.59
C ALA A 51 6.19 24.26 5.34
N ASP A 52 6.39 25.47 4.82
CA ASP A 52 5.86 26.71 5.36
C ASP A 52 6.11 26.87 6.89
N ASP A 53 7.36 26.58 7.34
CA ASP A 53 7.80 26.60 8.76
C ASP A 53 7.03 25.64 9.69
N LYS A 54 6.37 24.65 9.13
CA LYS A 54 5.68 23.59 9.87
C LYS A 54 6.29 22.23 9.54
N THR A 55 6.33 21.38 10.54
CA THR A 55 6.69 19.96 10.38
C THR A 55 5.46 19.12 10.64
N GLU A 56 5.12 18.26 9.72
CA GLU A 56 4.03 17.28 9.82
C GLU A 56 4.58 15.88 9.55
N THR A 57 4.20 14.92 10.39
CA THR A 57 4.57 13.52 10.21
C THR A 57 3.38 12.74 9.66
N LEU A 58 3.55 12.14 8.49
CA LEU A 58 2.55 11.29 7.83
C LEU A 58 2.98 9.83 7.91
N LEU A 59 2.10 8.98 8.43
CA LEU A 59 2.33 7.53 8.47
C LEU A 59 1.55 6.86 7.34
N ASN A 60 2.27 6.40 6.33
CA ASN A 60 1.72 5.70 5.18
C ASN A 60 1.82 4.19 5.38
N LYS A 61 0.69 3.50 5.31
CA LYS A 61 0.56 2.08 5.64
C LYS A 61 0.21 1.25 4.41
N LYS A 62 0.60 -0.01 4.46
CA LYS A 62 0.18 -1.04 3.52
C LYS A 62 -1.32 -0.98 3.20
N GLY A 63 -1.64 -1.12 1.94
CA GLY A 63 -3.02 -1.13 1.44
C GLY A 63 -3.62 0.26 1.24
N THR A 64 -2.83 1.33 1.37
CA THR A 64 -3.30 2.70 1.13
C THR A 64 -2.73 3.29 -0.14
N ALA A 65 -3.51 4.19 -0.74
CA ALA A 65 -3.05 5.12 -1.77
C ALA A 65 -3.31 6.55 -1.28
N ILE A 66 -2.31 7.41 -1.40
CA ILE A 66 -2.35 8.79 -0.97
C ILE A 66 -2.01 9.70 -2.15
N SER A 67 -2.78 10.77 -2.32
CA SER A 67 -2.43 11.86 -3.23
C SER A 67 -1.94 13.08 -2.47
N PHE A 68 -1.05 13.84 -3.07
CA PHE A 68 -0.49 15.05 -2.46
C PHE A 68 0.01 16.02 -3.54
N SER A 69 0.21 17.26 -3.15
CA SER A 69 0.95 18.25 -3.93
C SER A 69 2.08 18.85 -3.11
N GLY A 70 3.14 19.27 -3.79
CA GLY A 70 4.26 19.91 -3.14
C GLY A 70 5.06 20.77 -4.13
N ASN A 71 5.86 21.69 -3.61
CA ASN A 71 6.71 22.56 -4.40
C ASN A 71 8.13 22.64 -3.83
N ASN A 72 8.97 23.52 -4.38
CA ASN A 72 10.38 23.66 -4.00
C ASN A 72 10.63 24.18 -2.58
N ARG A 73 9.59 24.54 -1.81
CA ARG A 73 9.67 24.90 -0.39
C ARG A 73 9.40 23.71 0.52
N THR A 74 9.02 22.55 -0.05
CA THR A 74 8.72 21.34 0.71
C THR A 74 9.93 20.45 0.75
N LYS A 75 10.29 20.01 1.94
CA LYS A 75 11.34 19.02 2.19
C LYS A 75 10.77 17.82 2.89
N PHE A 76 11.27 16.64 2.53
CA PHE A 76 10.81 15.38 3.07
C PHE A 76 11.97 14.57 3.64
N LEU A 77 11.72 13.92 4.75
CA LEU A 77 12.56 12.84 5.26
C LEU A 77 11.73 11.56 5.29
N HIS A 78 12.20 10.54 4.59
CA HIS A 78 11.56 9.23 4.56
C HIS A 78 12.20 8.29 5.55
N THR A 79 11.40 7.66 6.41
CA THR A 79 11.83 6.55 7.25
C THR A 79 11.00 5.33 6.95
N ILE A 80 11.64 4.28 6.44
CA ILE A 80 11.00 3.00 6.11
C ILE A 80 11.13 2.09 7.33
N SER A 81 9.99 1.56 7.78
CA SER A 81 9.95 0.65 8.91
C SER A 81 10.57 -0.72 8.57
N ASN A 82 11.25 -1.32 9.54
CA ASN A 82 11.82 -2.68 9.42
C ASN A 82 10.81 -3.80 9.70
N LYS A 83 9.55 -3.48 9.98
CA LYS A 83 8.52 -4.49 10.35
C LYS A 83 8.10 -5.38 9.18
N GLU A 84 8.09 -4.83 7.97
CA GLU A 84 7.70 -5.52 6.74
C GLU A 84 8.43 -4.86 5.55
N PRO A 85 8.95 -5.64 4.57
CA PRO A 85 9.60 -5.07 3.39
C PRO A 85 8.68 -4.10 2.64
N LEU A 86 9.22 -2.93 2.29
CA LEU A 86 8.48 -1.93 1.50
C LEU A 86 8.33 -2.39 0.05
N ARG A 87 7.15 -2.20 -0.48
CA ARG A 87 6.83 -2.19 -1.91
C ARG A 87 5.90 -1.03 -2.18
N SER A 88 6.43 0.06 -2.70
CA SER A 88 5.66 1.25 -3.03
C SER A 88 5.85 1.66 -4.47
N ILE A 89 4.85 2.30 -5.02
CA ILE A 89 4.88 2.92 -6.34
C ILE A 89 4.37 4.34 -6.17
N SER A 90 5.20 5.31 -6.50
CA SER A 90 4.83 6.71 -6.49
C SER A 90 4.86 7.26 -7.91
N ILE A 91 3.79 7.93 -8.31
CA ILE A 91 3.60 8.51 -9.64
C ILE A 91 3.55 10.01 -9.46
N PHE A 92 4.50 10.71 -10.04
CA PHE A 92 4.63 12.17 -9.97
C PHE A 92 4.36 12.79 -11.33
N CYS A 93 3.75 13.97 -11.32
CA CYS A 93 3.58 14.80 -12.50
C CYS A 93 3.81 16.27 -12.12
N LEU A 94 4.57 16.99 -12.92
CA LEU A 94 4.62 18.44 -12.80
C LEU A 94 3.25 19.02 -13.14
N ILE A 95 2.74 19.96 -12.33
CA ILE A 95 1.41 20.56 -12.56
C ILE A 95 1.34 21.22 -13.94
N GLU A 96 2.45 21.81 -14.40
CA GLU A 96 2.54 22.37 -15.75
C GLU A 96 2.40 21.32 -16.87
N ASN A 97 2.84 20.07 -16.63
CA ASN A 97 2.77 18.98 -17.59
C ASN A 97 1.35 18.39 -17.71
N LEU A 98 0.52 18.50 -16.67
CA LEU A 98 -0.88 18.07 -16.75
C LEU A 98 -1.63 18.78 -17.90
N LYS A 99 -1.24 20.01 -18.21
CA LYS A 99 -1.83 20.77 -19.34
C LYS A 99 -1.51 20.19 -20.71
N LYS A 100 -0.46 19.35 -20.82
CA LYS A 100 -0.04 18.68 -22.06
C LYS A 100 -0.80 17.38 -22.30
N LEU A 101 -1.46 16.85 -21.26
CA LEU A 101 -2.27 15.64 -21.40
C LEU A 101 -3.45 15.87 -22.36
N PRO A 102 -3.86 14.84 -23.14
CA PRO A 102 -5.08 14.88 -23.92
C PRO A 102 -6.28 15.25 -23.05
N HIS A 103 -7.28 15.93 -23.64
CA HIS A 103 -8.43 16.45 -22.90
C HIS A 103 -9.12 15.40 -21.98
N PRO A 104 -9.43 14.18 -22.41
CA PRO A 104 -10.08 13.20 -21.52
C PRO A 104 -9.23 12.85 -20.30
N GLU A 105 -7.91 12.64 -20.49
CA GLU A 105 -7.00 12.31 -19.39
C GLU A 105 -6.85 13.50 -18.43
N ARG A 106 -6.62 14.70 -18.96
CA ARG A 106 -6.46 15.92 -18.16
C ARG A 106 -7.66 16.16 -17.25
N GLU A 107 -8.87 16.01 -17.77
CA GLU A 107 -10.11 16.20 -17.02
C GLU A 107 -10.22 15.28 -15.81
N VAL A 108 -9.73 14.04 -15.89
CA VAL A 108 -9.69 13.09 -14.77
C VAL A 108 -8.85 13.63 -13.61
N TYR A 109 -7.68 14.21 -13.90
CA TYR A 109 -6.82 14.82 -12.89
C TYR A 109 -7.43 16.11 -12.33
N GLU A 110 -7.92 16.98 -13.20
CA GLU A 110 -8.54 18.26 -12.82
C GLU A 110 -9.76 18.05 -11.90
N ASN A 111 -10.53 17.02 -12.11
CA ASN A 111 -11.69 16.68 -11.28
C ASN A 111 -11.30 15.92 -10.02
N GLY A 112 -10.44 14.90 -10.15
CA GLY A 112 -10.07 14.01 -9.04
C GLY A 112 -9.15 14.65 -8.01
N LEU A 113 -8.27 15.55 -8.43
CA LEU A 113 -7.28 16.22 -7.58
C LEU A 113 -7.45 17.75 -7.52
N LYS A 114 -8.70 18.20 -7.70
CA LYS A 114 -9.02 19.64 -7.80
C LYS A 114 -8.52 20.47 -6.61
N SER A 115 -8.61 19.94 -5.39
CA SER A 115 -8.11 20.62 -4.19
C SER A 115 -6.60 20.83 -4.28
N LEU A 116 -5.84 19.79 -4.60
CA LEU A 116 -4.38 19.83 -4.71
C LEU A 116 -3.89 20.77 -5.81
N LEU A 117 -4.56 20.76 -6.96
CA LEU A 117 -4.19 21.60 -8.11
C LEU A 117 -4.49 23.10 -7.93
N LYS A 118 -5.31 23.44 -6.94
CA LYS A 118 -5.67 24.82 -6.58
C LYS A 118 -5.04 25.29 -5.28
N SER A 119 -4.29 24.42 -4.61
CA SER A 119 -3.64 24.76 -3.34
C SER A 119 -2.54 25.80 -3.54
N GLU A 120 -2.49 26.77 -2.65
CA GLU A 120 -1.41 27.74 -2.52
C GLU A 120 -0.37 27.33 -1.47
N SER A 121 -0.64 26.22 -0.73
CA SER A 121 0.25 25.66 0.29
C SER A 121 1.49 25.06 -0.36
N SER A 122 2.62 25.12 0.32
CA SER A 122 3.85 24.48 -0.13
C SER A 122 3.74 22.96 -0.17
N PHE A 123 2.89 22.38 0.69
CA PHE A 123 2.53 20.98 0.69
C PHE A 123 1.08 20.80 1.10
N GLU A 124 0.38 19.91 0.45
CA GLU A 124 -0.98 19.53 0.81
C GLU A 124 -1.23 18.05 0.55
N VAL A 125 -1.89 17.39 1.51
CA VAL A 125 -2.36 16.01 1.39
C VAL A 125 -3.76 16.03 0.84
N GLY A 126 -3.97 15.33 -0.27
CA GLY A 126 -5.27 15.15 -0.90
C GLY A 126 -6.00 13.89 -0.44
N PRO A 127 -6.87 13.35 -1.27
CA PRO A 127 -7.58 12.14 -0.95
C PRO A 127 -6.66 10.97 -0.60
N ILE A 128 -6.97 10.31 0.52
CA ILE A 128 -6.39 9.03 0.92
C ILE A 128 -7.46 7.97 0.68
N THR A 129 -7.11 6.91 -0.05
CA THR A 129 -8.00 5.79 -0.33
C THR A 129 -7.37 4.47 0.09
N TYR A 130 -8.20 3.46 0.30
CA TYR A 130 -7.74 2.09 0.42
C TYR A 130 -7.69 1.45 -0.97
N MET A 131 -6.60 0.75 -1.24
CA MET A 131 -6.44 0.08 -2.53
C MET A 131 -7.40 -1.10 -2.64
N THR A 132 -8.00 -1.26 -3.81
CA THR A 132 -8.80 -2.43 -4.15
C THR A 132 -7.90 -3.64 -4.42
N SER A 133 -8.49 -4.84 -4.49
CA SER A 133 -7.78 -6.08 -4.88
C SER A 133 -7.12 -5.97 -6.26
N GLU A 134 -7.77 -5.27 -7.19
CA GLU A 134 -7.24 -5.02 -8.54
C GLU A 134 -5.96 -4.18 -8.45
N MET A 135 -5.97 -3.08 -7.68
CA MET A 135 -4.79 -2.23 -7.49
C MET A 135 -3.63 -3.00 -6.85
N ILE A 136 -3.91 -3.83 -5.83
CA ILE A 136 -2.91 -4.69 -5.18
C ILE A 136 -2.32 -5.69 -6.17
N ASN A 137 -3.16 -6.28 -7.04
CA ASN A 137 -2.71 -7.21 -8.09
C ASN A 137 -1.82 -6.50 -9.13
N ILE A 138 -2.15 -5.27 -9.53
CA ILE A 138 -1.34 -4.48 -10.44
C ILE A 138 0.04 -4.21 -9.84
N ILE A 139 0.10 -3.80 -8.58
CA ILE A 139 1.37 -3.59 -7.86
C ILE A 139 2.17 -4.90 -7.84
N SER A 140 1.54 -6.02 -7.51
CA SER A 140 2.21 -7.33 -7.52
C SER A 140 2.79 -7.69 -8.89
N LYS A 141 2.07 -7.44 -9.99
CA LYS A 141 2.55 -7.65 -11.36
C LYS A 141 3.78 -6.78 -11.66
N ILE A 142 3.77 -5.50 -11.24
CA ILE A 142 4.91 -4.59 -11.44
C ILE A 142 6.16 -5.12 -10.74
N PHE A 143 6.05 -5.57 -9.48
CA PHE A 143 7.18 -6.12 -8.72
C PHE A 143 7.64 -7.52 -9.17
N GLN A 144 6.80 -8.28 -9.87
CA GLN A 144 7.11 -9.59 -10.44
C GLN A 144 7.52 -9.51 -11.92
N ASN A 145 7.58 -8.31 -12.47
CA ASN A 145 7.89 -8.09 -13.88
C ASN A 145 9.26 -8.66 -14.24
N LYS A 146 9.29 -9.35 -15.39
CA LYS A 146 10.49 -9.96 -15.99
C LYS A 146 10.85 -9.37 -17.36
N TYR A 147 10.09 -8.38 -17.84
CA TYR A 147 10.41 -7.70 -19.10
C TYR A 147 11.61 -6.79 -18.93
N GLU A 148 12.37 -6.60 -19.99
CA GLU A 148 13.54 -5.74 -20.07
C GLU A 148 13.42 -4.76 -21.24
N GLY A 149 14.20 -3.68 -21.21
CA GLY A 149 14.28 -2.69 -22.27
C GLY A 149 12.92 -2.06 -22.63
N THR A 150 12.64 -1.91 -23.91
CA THR A 150 11.42 -1.24 -24.41
C THR A 150 10.13 -1.97 -23.99
N ALA A 151 10.18 -3.30 -23.92
CA ALA A 151 9.02 -4.10 -23.47
C ALA A 151 8.67 -3.80 -22.01
N GLN A 152 9.66 -3.60 -21.14
CA GLN A 152 9.46 -3.19 -19.74
C GLN A 152 8.79 -1.82 -19.67
N VAL A 153 9.25 -0.84 -20.44
CA VAL A 153 8.66 0.50 -20.45
C VAL A 153 7.19 0.45 -20.88
N LEU A 154 6.87 -0.31 -21.93
CA LEU A 154 5.49 -0.48 -22.40
C LEU A 154 4.61 -1.16 -21.37
N PHE A 155 5.10 -2.22 -20.73
CA PHE A 155 4.42 -2.92 -19.64
C PHE A 155 4.14 -1.97 -18.48
N LEU A 156 5.15 -1.25 -17.99
CA LEU A 156 5.00 -0.33 -16.86
C LEU A 156 4.01 0.80 -17.19
N LYS A 157 4.07 1.36 -18.40
CA LYS A 157 3.11 2.37 -18.85
C LYS A 157 1.66 1.85 -18.78
N SER A 158 1.41 0.61 -19.23
CA SER A 158 0.08 0.02 -19.17
C SER A 158 -0.39 -0.20 -17.73
N GLN A 159 0.48 -0.71 -16.84
CA GLN A 159 0.14 -0.98 -15.44
C GLN A 159 -0.08 0.32 -14.64
N VAL A 160 0.72 1.34 -14.88
CA VAL A 160 0.55 2.67 -14.27
C VAL A 160 -0.78 3.30 -14.71
N SER A 161 -1.12 3.23 -16.00
CA SER A 161 -2.40 3.75 -16.50
C SER A 161 -3.60 3.01 -15.89
N GLU A 162 -3.52 1.68 -15.77
CA GLU A 162 -4.55 0.85 -15.12
C GLU A 162 -4.69 1.21 -13.63
N LEU A 163 -3.57 1.39 -12.91
CA LEU A 163 -3.56 1.77 -11.50
C LEU A 163 -4.20 3.14 -11.26
N LEU A 164 -3.87 4.11 -12.10
CA LEU A 164 -4.45 5.46 -12.06
C LEU A 164 -5.95 5.44 -12.38
N ALA A 165 -6.38 4.64 -13.36
CA ALA A 165 -7.80 4.49 -13.69
C ALA A 165 -8.61 3.96 -12.50
N HIS A 166 -8.11 2.95 -11.80
CA HIS A 166 -8.73 2.46 -10.57
C HIS A 166 -8.76 3.52 -9.46
N PHE A 167 -7.66 4.24 -9.25
CA PHE A 167 -7.59 5.29 -8.24
C PHE A 167 -8.61 6.40 -8.51
N PHE A 168 -8.65 6.94 -9.71
CA PHE A 168 -9.60 8.01 -10.06
C PHE A 168 -11.05 7.53 -10.07
N SER A 169 -11.31 6.27 -10.43
CA SER A 169 -12.63 5.67 -10.31
C SER A 169 -13.14 5.69 -8.86
N LEU A 170 -12.26 5.44 -7.88
CA LEU A 170 -12.63 5.55 -6.47
C LEU A 170 -12.95 6.98 -6.04
N LEU A 171 -12.26 7.98 -6.59
CA LEU A 171 -12.49 9.39 -6.27
C LEU A 171 -13.77 9.95 -6.91
N THR A 172 -14.11 9.48 -8.12
CA THR A 172 -15.22 10.00 -8.92
C THR A 172 -16.50 9.18 -8.79
N ALA A 173 -16.46 8.03 -8.11
CA ALA A 173 -17.64 7.22 -7.88
C ALA A 173 -18.75 8.06 -7.24
N PRO A 174 -19.98 8.07 -7.79
CA PRO A 174 -21.07 8.83 -7.21
C PRO A 174 -21.27 8.39 -5.77
N VAL A 175 -21.21 9.36 -4.88
CA VAL A 175 -21.26 9.18 -3.44
C VAL A 175 -22.61 8.58 -3.05
N LYS A 176 -22.70 7.25 -3.01
CA LYS A 176 -23.52 6.57 -1.98
C LYS A 176 -22.76 6.74 -0.65
N ALA A 177 -22.58 8.04 -0.29
CA ALA A 177 -21.34 8.53 0.30
C ALA A 177 -21.22 8.31 1.79
N ASN A 178 -22.29 8.16 2.55
CA ASN A 178 -22.15 8.07 4.01
C ASN A 178 -22.04 6.63 4.51
N GLU A 179 -22.79 5.70 3.93
CA GLU A 179 -22.71 4.28 4.34
C GLU A 179 -21.35 3.65 3.95
N ASN A 180 -20.81 4.01 2.79
CA ASN A 180 -19.58 3.39 2.30
C ASN A 180 -18.32 3.84 3.07
N LYS A 181 -18.22 5.11 3.48
CA LYS A 181 -17.08 5.59 4.29
C LYS A 181 -17.05 4.99 5.69
N GLU A 182 -18.22 4.84 6.32
CA GLU A 182 -18.31 4.22 7.63
C GLU A 182 -18.04 2.71 7.54
N ASP A 183 -18.60 2.04 6.55
CA ASP A 183 -18.32 0.63 6.29
C ASP A 183 -16.82 0.39 6.01
N THR A 184 -16.18 1.24 5.20
CA THR A 184 -14.75 1.18 4.93
C THR A 184 -13.94 1.28 6.22
N LYS A 185 -14.25 2.24 7.09
CA LYS A 185 -13.59 2.38 8.40
C LYS A 185 -13.77 1.13 9.26
N LYS A 186 -15.00 0.58 9.30
CA LYS A 186 -15.30 -0.65 10.04
C LYS A 186 -14.54 -1.86 9.50
N ILE A 187 -14.43 -2.00 8.19
CA ILE A 187 -13.65 -3.09 7.57
C ILE A 187 -12.15 -2.95 7.85
N MET A 188 -11.61 -1.73 7.85
CA MET A 188 -10.22 -1.50 8.24
C MET A 188 -10.01 -1.81 9.72
N LEU A 189 -10.93 -1.41 10.59
CA LEU A 189 -10.89 -1.79 11.99
C LEU A 189 -10.92 -3.31 12.16
N ALA A 190 -11.73 -4.04 11.38
CA ALA A 190 -11.74 -5.50 11.38
C ALA A 190 -10.37 -6.07 11.00
N LYS A 191 -9.74 -5.54 9.96
CA LYS A 191 -8.37 -5.94 9.56
C LYS A 191 -7.39 -5.70 10.69
N ASP A 192 -7.39 -4.51 11.31
CA ASP A 192 -6.46 -4.19 12.40
C ASP A 192 -6.69 -5.09 13.62
N ILE A 193 -7.93 -5.39 13.98
CA ILE A 193 -8.25 -6.30 15.08
C ILE A 193 -7.67 -7.71 14.82
N ILE A 194 -7.87 -8.29 13.64
CA ILE A 194 -7.38 -9.65 13.37
C ILE A 194 -5.85 -9.71 13.24
N THR A 195 -5.21 -8.67 12.71
CA THR A 195 -3.76 -8.62 12.55
C THR A 195 -3.04 -8.34 13.87
N ASN A 196 -3.63 -7.56 14.77
CA ASN A 196 -3.08 -7.34 16.11
C ASN A 196 -3.32 -8.52 17.07
N ASN A 197 -4.26 -9.41 16.75
CA ASN A 197 -4.59 -10.58 17.55
C ASN A 197 -4.34 -11.89 16.77
N MET A 198 -3.21 -11.97 16.07
CA MET A 198 -2.91 -13.11 15.19
C MET A 198 -2.92 -14.45 15.90
N GLU A 199 -2.44 -14.53 17.15
CA GLU A 199 -2.38 -15.75 17.93
C GLU A 199 -3.79 -16.27 18.22
N LYS A 200 -4.65 -15.40 18.74
CA LYS A 200 -6.03 -15.72 19.15
C LYS A 200 -7.02 -14.72 18.58
N PRO A 201 -7.30 -14.79 17.27
CA PRO A 201 -8.20 -13.85 16.62
C PRO A 201 -9.64 -14.08 17.09
N PRO A 202 -10.45 -13.03 17.15
CA PRO A 202 -11.89 -13.18 17.38
C PRO A 202 -12.53 -14.01 16.25
N SER A 203 -13.57 -14.75 16.60
CA SER A 203 -14.43 -15.40 15.61
C SER A 203 -15.10 -14.34 14.70
N LEU A 204 -15.65 -14.77 13.57
CA LEU A 204 -16.31 -13.84 12.65
C LEU A 204 -17.49 -13.10 13.30
N ASN A 205 -18.22 -13.78 14.19
CA ASN A 205 -19.33 -13.17 14.91
C ASN A 205 -18.85 -12.14 15.94
N GLU A 206 -17.84 -12.45 16.71
CA GLU A 206 -17.22 -11.51 17.65
C GLU A 206 -16.63 -10.32 16.90
N LEU A 207 -15.91 -10.56 15.80
CA LEU A 207 -15.37 -9.49 14.97
C LEU A 207 -16.45 -8.57 14.43
N SER A 208 -17.57 -9.14 13.98
CA SER A 208 -18.70 -8.36 13.46
C SER A 208 -19.36 -7.51 14.54
N MET A 209 -19.45 -8.01 15.78
CA MET A 209 -19.94 -7.24 16.92
C MET A 209 -18.97 -6.11 17.29
N LEU A 210 -17.67 -6.39 17.35
CA LEU A 210 -16.64 -5.40 17.69
C LEU A 210 -16.62 -4.19 16.74
N ILE A 211 -16.92 -4.42 15.46
CA ILE A 211 -16.93 -3.34 14.46
C ILE A 211 -18.35 -2.75 14.22
N GLY A 212 -19.36 -3.27 14.88
CA GLY A 212 -20.77 -2.82 14.69
C GLY A 212 -21.29 -3.04 13.27
N MET A 213 -21.04 -4.25 12.69
CA MET A 213 -21.47 -4.65 11.35
C MET A 213 -21.97 -6.09 11.39
N ASN A 214 -23.02 -6.43 10.61
CA ASN A 214 -23.41 -7.83 10.56
C ASN A 214 -22.41 -8.71 9.81
N SER A 215 -22.33 -10.00 10.18
CA SER A 215 -21.32 -10.92 9.67
C SER A 215 -21.36 -11.13 8.14
N ASN A 216 -22.53 -11.03 7.51
CA ASN A 216 -22.66 -11.18 6.05
C ASN A 216 -22.11 -9.94 5.34
N LYS A 217 -22.41 -8.76 5.84
CA LYS A 217 -21.88 -7.48 5.32
C LYS A 217 -20.37 -7.42 5.53
N LEU A 218 -19.87 -7.86 6.71
CA LEU A 218 -18.44 -7.98 6.97
C LEU A 218 -17.74 -8.89 5.95
N LYS A 219 -18.24 -10.12 5.74
CA LYS A 219 -17.66 -11.07 4.76
C LYS A 219 -17.59 -10.47 3.36
N LYS A 220 -18.71 -9.88 2.91
CA LYS A 220 -18.83 -9.30 1.57
C LYS A 220 -17.86 -8.13 1.41
N ASN A 221 -17.97 -7.12 2.26
CA ASN A 221 -17.20 -5.89 2.16
C ASN A 221 -15.70 -6.13 2.37
N PHE A 222 -15.33 -7.05 3.29
CA PHE A 222 -13.93 -7.43 3.49
C PHE A 222 -13.33 -8.10 2.25
N LYS A 223 -14.08 -9.03 1.62
CA LYS A 223 -13.64 -9.67 0.39
C LYS A 223 -13.58 -8.69 -0.79
N GLU A 224 -14.53 -7.76 -0.88
CA GLU A 224 -14.50 -6.70 -1.89
C GLU A 224 -13.29 -5.78 -1.72
N MET A 225 -12.93 -5.44 -0.48
CA MET A 225 -11.81 -4.54 -0.19
C MET A 225 -10.45 -5.22 -0.32
N PHE A 226 -10.28 -6.43 0.22
CA PHE A 226 -8.99 -7.13 0.29
C PHE A 226 -8.83 -8.28 -0.72
N GLY A 227 -9.84 -8.55 -1.54
CA GLY A 227 -9.83 -9.60 -2.56
C GLY A 227 -10.02 -11.02 -2.04
N ILE A 228 -9.84 -11.24 -0.73
CA ILE A 228 -9.87 -12.57 -0.08
C ILE A 228 -10.69 -12.52 1.22
N PRO A 229 -11.24 -13.68 1.66
CA PRO A 229 -11.98 -13.75 2.92
C PRO A 229 -11.13 -13.40 4.15
N VAL A 230 -11.78 -12.91 5.23
CA VAL A 230 -11.18 -12.45 6.48
C VAL A 230 -10.09 -13.39 7.01
N PHE A 231 -10.39 -14.67 7.22
CA PHE A 231 -9.43 -15.63 7.78
C PHE A 231 -8.37 -16.10 6.77
N LYS A 232 -8.64 -15.98 5.48
CA LYS A 232 -7.61 -16.19 4.47
C LYS A 232 -6.61 -15.04 4.46
N TYR A 233 -7.08 -13.81 4.63
CA TYR A 233 -6.24 -12.65 4.85
C TYR A 233 -5.34 -12.82 6.08
N LEU A 234 -5.93 -13.19 7.22
CA LEU A 234 -5.17 -13.47 8.44
C LEU A 234 -4.11 -14.57 8.23
N GLN A 235 -4.44 -15.64 7.49
CA GLN A 235 -3.47 -16.69 7.16
C GLN A 235 -2.27 -16.15 6.36
N GLU A 236 -2.51 -15.30 5.36
CA GLU A 236 -1.42 -14.68 4.58
C GLU A 236 -0.55 -13.76 5.46
N GLU A 237 -1.15 -12.95 6.34
CA GLU A 237 -0.42 -12.10 7.28
C GLU A 237 0.42 -12.92 8.27
N ARG A 238 -0.14 -14.01 8.83
CA ARG A 238 0.59 -14.97 9.71
C ARG A 238 1.82 -15.53 9.00
N LEU A 239 1.67 -15.98 7.76
CA LEU A 239 2.77 -16.56 6.99
C LEU A 239 3.83 -15.52 6.63
N THR A 240 3.44 -14.30 6.29
CA THR A 240 4.36 -13.18 6.04
C THR A 240 5.16 -12.84 7.29
N LYS A 241 4.49 -12.72 8.44
CA LYS A 241 5.15 -12.48 9.73
C LYS A 241 6.09 -13.63 10.13
N ALA A 242 5.65 -14.87 9.91
CA ALA A 242 6.48 -16.04 10.18
C ALA A 242 7.76 -16.07 9.33
N HIS A 243 7.65 -15.75 8.05
CA HIS A 243 8.82 -15.66 7.16
C HIS A 243 9.84 -14.62 7.66
N SER A 244 9.36 -13.44 8.08
CA SER A 244 10.21 -12.40 8.68
C SER A 244 10.93 -12.90 9.95
N LEU A 245 10.19 -13.51 10.88
CA LEU A 245 10.76 -14.03 12.14
C LEU A 245 11.79 -15.14 11.91
N LEU A 246 11.54 -16.04 10.96
CA LEU A 246 12.50 -17.10 10.61
C LEU A 246 13.79 -16.51 10.02
N ARG A 247 13.70 -15.47 9.21
CA ARG A 247 14.90 -14.79 8.66
C ARG A 247 15.75 -14.10 9.70
N GLN A 248 15.15 -13.63 10.81
CA GLN A 248 15.88 -13.06 11.94
C GLN A 248 16.70 -14.11 12.69
N GLY A 249 16.32 -15.40 12.60
CA GLY A 249 17.08 -16.50 13.17
C GLY A 249 17.03 -16.62 14.70
N GLU A 250 16.22 -15.80 15.37
CA GLU A 250 16.13 -15.75 16.84
C GLU A 250 15.19 -16.80 17.43
N MET A 251 14.34 -17.41 16.61
CA MET A 251 13.30 -18.34 17.00
C MET A 251 13.36 -19.62 16.16
N THR A 252 13.04 -20.75 16.80
CA THR A 252 12.88 -22.03 16.10
C THR A 252 11.61 -22.01 15.23
N VAL A 253 11.53 -22.90 14.23
CA VAL A 253 10.34 -23.07 13.40
C VAL A 253 9.08 -23.31 14.22
N GLN A 254 9.19 -24.05 15.31
CA GLN A 254 8.08 -24.38 16.21
C GLN A 254 7.61 -23.15 17.00
N GLU A 255 8.53 -22.38 17.54
CA GLU A 255 8.22 -21.15 18.28
C GLU A 255 7.56 -20.12 17.35
N VAL A 256 8.08 -19.95 16.13
CA VAL A 256 7.47 -19.08 15.13
C VAL A 256 6.05 -19.53 14.78
N ALA A 257 5.83 -20.83 14.55
CA ALA A 257 4.51 -21.36 14.25
C ALA A 257 3.49 -21.02 15.35
N TRP A 258 3.86 -21.19 16.60
CA TRP A 258 3.00 -20.85 17.74
C TRP A 258 2.79 -19.33 17.87
N PHE A 259 3.87 -18.56 17.77
CA PHE A 259 3.82 -17.10 17.86
C PHE A 259 2.84 -16.47 16.86
N VAL A 260 2.80 -17.01 15.63
CA VAL A 260 1.86 -16.52 14.61
C VAL A 260 0.49 -17.19 14.66
N GLY A 261 0.22 -18.04 15.67
CA GLY A 261 -1.10 -18.59 15.99
C GLY A 261 -1.45 -19.88 15.25
N TYR A 262 -0.47 -20.71 14.87
CA TYR A 262 -0.72 -22.07 14.41
C TYR A 262 -0.65 -23.04 15.60
N GLU A 263 -1.68 -23.86 15.76
CA GLU A 263 -1.74 -24.90 16.80
C GLU A 263 -0.93 -26.16 16.43
N SER A 264 -0.64 -26.35 15.13
CA SER A 264 0.05 -27.53 14.61
C SER A 264 1.20 -27.14 13.70
N LEU A 265 2.40 -27.63 14.01
CA LEU A 265 3.61 -27.43 13.19
C LEU A 265 3.44 -27.99 11.78
N SER A 266 2.72 -29.09 11.60
CA SER A 266 2.47 -29.67 10.28
C SER A 266 1.55 -28.79 9.44
N SER A 267 0.50 -28.21 10.03
CA SER A 267 -0.40 -27.28 9.36
C SER A 267 0.34 -26.00 8.95
N PHE A 268 1.20 -25.49 9.84
CA PHE A 268 2.06 -24.34 9.54
C PHE A 268 3.00 -24.64 8.37
N SER A 269 3.78 -25.74 8.45
CA SER A 269 4.78 -26.09 7.44
C SER A 269 4.16 -26.31 6.05
N ASN A 270 2.98 -26.94 6.01
CA ASN A 270 2.25 -27.12 4.75
C ASN A 270 1.73 -25.80 4.16
N ALA A 271 1.18 -24.93 5.00
CA ALA A 271 0.70 -23.62 4.57
C ALA A 271 1.87 -22.74 4.08
N PHE A 272 2.99 -22.78 4.80
CA PHE A 272 4.21 -22.03 4.46
C PHE A 272 4.82 -22.51 3.14
N LEU A 273 4.98 -23.83 2.96
CA LEU A 273 5.46 -24.43 1.71
C LEU A 273 4.55 -24.07 0.53
N LYS A 274 3.22 -24.14 0.73
CA LYS A 274 2.25 -23.76 -0.31
C LYS A 274 2.37 -22.28 -0.71
N ARG A 275 2.71 -21.41 0.25
CA ARG A 275 2.79 -19.93 0.03
C ARG A 275 4.10 -19.51 -0.59
N PHE A 276 5.23 -20.08 -0.15
CA PHE A 276 6.57 -19.63 -0.52
C PHE A 276 7.33 -20.58 -1.45
N GLY A 277 6.89 -21.83 -1.61
CA GLY A 277 7.53 -22.83 -2.45
C GLY A 277 8.70 -23.58 -1.80
N PHE A 278 9.04 -23.28 -0.53
CA PHE A 278 10.08 -23.91 0.26
C PHE A 278 9.61 -24.10 1.71
N ARG A 279 10.32 -24.92 2.48
CA ARG A 279 9.94 -25.21 3.86
C ARG A 279 10.40 -24.14 4.84
N PRO A 280 9.74 -23.97 6.00
CA PRO A 280 10.18 -23.01 7.02
C PRO A 280 11.62 -23.25 7.48
N SER A 281 12.07 -24.52 7.56
CA SER A 281 13.46 -24.88 7.91
C SER A 281 14.49 -24.36 6.92
N ASP A 282 14.11 -24.18 5.66
CA ASP A 282 15.03 -23.76 4.60
C ASP A 282 15.35 -22.26 4.67
N VAL A 283 14.61 -21.52 5.53
CA VAL A 283 14.82 -20.08 5.77
C VAL A 283 15.94 -19.86 6.79
N LEU A 284 16.18 -20.81 7.69
CA LEU A 284 17.17 -20.73 8.77
C LEU A 284 18.60 -21.08 8.30
N ASN A 285 18.74 -21.59 7.07
CA ASN A 285 20.01 -21.94 6.46
C ASN A 285 20.39 -20.86 5.44
#